data_e007ab49a34611165f4710b382d8a3f2
#
_entry.id   e007ab49a34611165f4710b382d8a3f2
#
_cell.length_a   1.000
_cell.length_b   1.000
_cell.length_c   1.000
_cell.angle_alpha   90.00
_cell.angle_beta   90.00
_cell.angle_gamma   90.00
#
_symmetry.space_group_name_H-M   'P 1'
#
loop_
_entity.id
_entity.type
_entity.pdbx_description
1 polymer ?
#
loop_
_entity_poly.entity_id
_entity_poly.type
_entity_poly.pdbx_seq_one_letter_code
_entity_poly.pdbx_strand_id
1 'polypeptide(L)'
;IYDRLMSGMGEFLTELRPTVALFLRFSGIDYDGDPESQTKLNTYLQAVQRILARYDSYMLQLTIGDKGSNFYISFGAPLAHEDDAIRAVRAALELRDLQMDFISGVQIGVSQGLSRTGACGGVYRRTYSAIGDAVNMAARLMQSAPIGQVLVHQNVRKATVDHFTWSELPPLQVKGKSQPVNVFQLGSREEKHGIRLHEPKYALPMVGRVAELALIEQKLEAALLGHGQIVGITAEAGMGKSCLIAEVVRLARGRNILGYGGECQSYGTSTSYLVWQSIWQGFFNLEPGWSTAKQIQSLE
;
A
#
# COMPACT_ATOMS: atom_id res chain seq x y z
N ILE A 1 2.50 19.92 6.16
CA ILE A 1 1.12 20.45 6.09
C ILE A 1 0.98 21.63 7.03
N TYR A 2 1.33 21.48 8.31
CA TYR A 2 1.24 22.56 9.29
C TYR A 2 1.94 23.85 8.82
N ASP A 3 3.20 23.75 8.37
CA ASP A 3 3.98 24.89 7.89
C ASP A 3 3.35 25.58 6.66
N ARG A 4 2.78 24.80 5.74
CA ARG A 4 2.07 25.33 4.58
C ARG A 4 0.72 25.98 4.94
N LEU A 5 0.03 25.43 5.94
CA LEU A 5 -1.21 26.04 6.46
C LEU A 5 -0.89 27.36 7.16
N MET A 6 0.17 27.41 7.96
CA MET A 6 0.60 28.61 8.68
C MET A 6 1.13 29.71 7.74
N SER A 7 1.70 29.35 6.59
CA SER A 7 2.13 30.30 5.55
C SER A 7 1.03 30.84 4.63
N GLY A 8 -0.24 30.56 4.95
CA GLY A 8 -1.40 31.04 4.14
C GLY A 8 -1.64 30.29 2.82
N MET A 9 -0.86 29.26 2.51
CA MET A 9 -0.96 28.47 1.28
C MET A 9 -2.01 27.34 1.38
N GLY A 10 -2.96 27.42 2.29
CA GLY A 10 -3.96 26.36 2.52
C GLY A 10 -4.87 26.07 1.33
N GLU A 11 -5.12 27.03 0.47
CA GLU A 11 -5.95 26.85 -0.74
C GLU A 11 -5.24 26.05 -1.82
N PHE A 12 -3.91 26.10 -1.87
CA PHE A 12 -3.08 25.32 -2.82
C PHE A 12 -2.89 23.86 -2.45
N LEU A 13 -3.42 23.41 -1.31
CA LEU A 13 -3.33 22.01 -0.88
C LEU A 13 -4.44 21.12 -1.44
N THR A 14 -5.37 21.69 -2.22
CA THR A 14 -6.45 20.90 -2.82
C THR A 14 -5.97 20.28 -4.14
N GLU A 15 -5.87 18.96 -4.14
CA GLU A 15 -5.38 18.18 -5.28
C GLU A 15 -6.34 17.03 -5.60
N LEU A 16 -6.38 16.64 -6.88
CA LEU A 16 -6.97 15.37 -7.30
C LEU A 16 -5.84 14.38 -7.48
N ARG A 17 -5.79 13.37 -6.61
CA ARG A 17 -4.71 12.36 -6.61
C ARG A 17 -5.22 10.95 -6.36
N PRO A 18 -4.51 9.92 -6.82
CA PRO A 18 -4.78 8.54 -6.42
C PRO A 18 -4.59 8.39 -4.92
N THR A 19 -5.57 7.79 -4.25
CA THR A 19 -5.50 7.44 -2.83
C THR A 19 -6.08 6.05 -2.59
N VAL A 20 -5.67 5.43 -1.50
CA VAL A 20 -6.32 4.23 -0.99
C VAL A 20 -7.03 4.59 0.30
N ALA A 21 -8.34 4.36 0.32
CA ALA A 21 -9.17 4.53 1.50
C ALA A 21 -9.35 3.19 2.21
N LEU A 22 -9.13 3.18 3.52
CA LEU A 22 -9.40 2.05 4.39
C LEU A 22 -10.39 2.50 5.46
N PHE A 23 -11.50 1.79 5.57
CA PHE A 23 -12.42 1.91 6.70
C PHE A 23 -12.33 0.67 7.57
N LEU A 24 -12.19 0.89 8.87
CA LEU A 24 -12.20 -0.15 9.88
C LEU A 24 -13.32 0.13 10.87
N ARG A 25 -14.28 -0.78 10.99
CA ARG A 25 -15.27 -0.82 12.07
C ARG A 25 -14.76 -1.74 13.16
N PHE A 26 -14.96 -1.36 14.39
CA PHE A 26 -14.66 -2.18 15.56
C PHE A 26 -15.84 -2.17 16.55
N SER A 27 -15.91 -3.20 17.37
CA SER A 27 -16.93 -3.39 18.41
C SER A 27 -16.31 -3.96 19.69
N GLY A 28 -17.03 -3.87 20.80
CA GLY A 28 -16.62 -4.43 22.10
C GLY A 28 -16.47 -3.40 23.20
N ILE A 29 -16.45 -2.09 22.88
CA ILE A 29 -16.42 -1.03 23.89
C ILE A 29 -17.85 -0.56 24.17
N ASP A 30 -18.29 -0.70 25.41
CA ASP A 30 -19.53 -0.15 25.90
C ASP A 30 -19.29 1.27 26.43
N TYR A 31 -19.72 2.26 25.63
CA TYR A 31 -19.47 3.67 25.95
C TYR A 31 -20.36 4.21 27.06
N ASP A 32 -21.50 3.58 27.32
CA ASP A 32 -22.52 4.05 28.28
C ASP A 32 -22.39 3.34 29.62
N GLY A 33 -22.08 2.04 29.63
CA GLY A 33 -22.06 1.23 30.84
C GLY A 33 -20.67 0.96 31.43
N ASP A 34 -19.58 1.17 30.65
CA ASP A 34 -18.24 0.84 31.10
C ASP A 34 -17.45 2.12 31.51
N PRO A 35 -17.13 2.29 32.79
CA PRO A 35 -16.37 3.45 33.27
C PRO A 35 -14.94 3.51 32.70
N GLU A 36 -14.40 2.39 32.20
CA GLU A 36 -13.09 2.32 31.56
C GLU A 36 -13.14 2.53 30.03
N SER A 37 -14.30 2.79 29.45
CA SER A 37 -14.50 2.93 28.01
C SER A 37 -13.54 3.92 27.35
N GLN A 38 -13.29 5.06 27.98
CA GLN A 38 -12.34 6.06 27.49
C GLN A 38 -10.90 5.53 27.48
N THR A 39 -10.47 4.82 28.50
CA THR A 39 -9.12 4.22 28.60
C THR A 39 -8.95 3.13 27.56
N LYS A 40 -9.96 2.27 27.38
CA LYS A 40 -9.99 1.21 26.36
C LYS A 40 -9.91 1.79 24.96
N LEU A 41 -10.73 2.82 24.68
CA LEU A 41 -10.69 3.51 23.38
C LEU A 41 -9.32 4.12 23.10
N ASN A 42 -8.75 4.82 24.09
CA ASN A 42 -7.42 5.45 23.93
C ASN A 42 -6.32 4.40 23.70
N THR A 43 -6.36 3.28 24.42
CA THR A 43 -5.42 2.16 24.24
C THR A 43 -5.50 1.57 22.83
N TYR A 44 -6.73 1.33 22.36
CA TYR A 44 -6.95 0.83 21.00
C TYR A 44 -6.48 1.82 19.94
N LEU A 45 -6.84 3.10 20.10
CA LEU A 45 -6.44 4.19 19.20
C LEU A 45 -4.92 4.28 19.07
N GLN A 46 -4.18 4.22 20.20
CA GLN A 46 -2.72 4.24 20.19
C GLN A 46 -2.11 3.02 19.47
N ALA A 47 -2.69 1.84 19.66
CA ALA A 47 -2.22 0.63 18.97
C ALA A 47 -2.47 0.71 17.46
N VAL A 48 -3.64 1.18 17.04
CA VAL A 48 -3.96 1.44 15.63
C VAL A 48 -2.99 2.47 15.05
N GLN A 49 -2.76 3.60 15.72
CA GLN A 49 -1.85 4.64 15.25
C GLN A 49 -0.40 4.14 15.11
N ARG A 50 0.08 3.25 16.01
CA ARG A 50 1.42 2.64 15.86
C ARG A 50 1.51 1.77 14.61
N ILE A 51 0.46 1.04 14.27
CA ILE A 51 0.41 0.27 13.02
C ILE A 51 0.44 1.23 11.84
N LEU A 52 -0.42 2.24 11.82
CA LEU A 52 -0.53 3.20 10.72
C LEU A 52 0.76 3.98 10.46
N ALA A 53 1.48 4.34 11.51
CA ALA A 53 2.76 5.06 11.41
C ALA A 53 3.83 4.25 10.65
N ARG A 54 3.83 2.91 10.73
CA ARG A 54 4.75 2.05 9.97
C ARG A 54 4.51 2.06 8.46
N TYR A 55 3.31 2.46 8.06
CA TYR A 55 2.87 2.46 6.66
C TYR A 55 2.70 3.87 6.09
N ASP A 56 3.16 4.92 6.80
CA ASP A 56 3.01 6.33 6.41
C ASP A 56 1.58 6.69 6.04
N SER A 57 0.64 6.19 6.82
CA SER A 57 -0.78 6.41 6.61
C SER A 57 -1.38 7.31 7.68
N TYR A 58 -2.53 7.91 7.37
CA TYR A 58 -3.13 8.93 8.20
C TYR A 58 -4.57 8.57 8.56
N MET A 59 -4.84 8.54 9.85
CA MET A 59 -6.21 8.49 10.35
C MET A 59 -6.85 9.86 10.19
N LEU A 60 -7.81 9.96 9.28
CA LEU A 60 -8.50 11.21 8.98
C LEU A 60 -9.72 11.43 9.86
N GLN A 61 -10.36 10.36 10.33
CA GLN A 61 -11.57 10.45 11.12
C GLN A 61 -11.75 9.23 12.03
N LEU A 62 -12.22 9.49 13.24
CA LEU A 62 -12.86 8.53 14.14
C LEU A 62 -14.32 8.92 14.27
N THR A 63 -15.22 7.97 14.07
CA THR A 63 -16.66 8.11 14.29
C THR A 63 -17.09 7.13 15.35
N ILE A 64 -17.85 7.60 16.35
CA ILE A 64 -18.51 6.79 17.37
C ILE A 64 -20.01 7.08 17.26
N GLY A 65 -20.84 6.05 17.15
CA GLY A 65 -22.28 6.23 17.02
C GLY A 65 -23.03 4.90 17.08
N ASP A 66 -24.35 4.99 16.99
CA ASP A 66 -25.29 3.86 17.11
C ASP A 66 -25.04 2.71 16.14
N LYS A 67 -24.37 3.02 15.00
CA LYS A 67 -24.01 2.02 13.98
C LYS A 67 -22.63 1.41 14.20
N GLY A 68 -22.04 1.62 15.38
CA GLY A 68 -20.68 1.18 15.74
C GLY A 68 -19.61 2.25 15.54
N SER A 69 -18.43 1.94 16.05
CA SER A 69 -17.27 2.82 15.99
C SER A 69 -16.43 2.47 14.77
N ASN A 70 -15.93 3.50 14.04
CA ASN A 70 -15.11 3.25 12.87
C ASN A 70 -14.03 4.31 12.65
N PHE A 71 -12.92 3.89 12.04
CA PHE A 71 -11.86 4.74 11.55
C PHE A 71 -11.93 4.90 10.04
N TYR A 72 -11.66 6.12 9.56
CA TYR A 72 -11.31 6.39 8.19
C TYR A 72 -9.81 6.70 8.10
N ILE A 73 -9.11 5.90 7.31
CA ILE A 73 -7.66 5.93 7.15
C ILE A 73 -7.36 6.15 5.67
N SER A 74 -6.37 7.00 5.36
CA SER A 74 -5.95 7.32 4.01
C SER A 74 -4.48 6.97 3.79
N PHE A 75 -4.20 6.37 2.64
CA PHE A 75 -2.87 6.17 2.07
C PHE A 75 -2.78 6.99 0.78
N GLY A 76 -1.62 7.55 0.47
CA GLY A 76 -1.45 8.41 -0.69
C GLY A 76 -1.83 9.87 -0.46
N ALA A 77 -2.26 10.24 0.75
CA ALA A 77 -2.57 11.61 1.14
C ALA A 77 -2.38 11.79 2.65
N PRO A 78 -1.62 12.79 3.11
CA PRO A 78 -0.91 13.84 2.35
C PRO A 78 0.38 13.38 1.68
N LEU A 79 0.99 12.27 2.11
CA LEU A 79 2.14 11.65 1.46
C LEU A 79 1.68 10.53 0.54
N ALA A 80 2.28 10.42 -0.64
CA ALA A 80 1.98 9.36 -1.60
C ALA A 80 3.21 8.51 -1.86
N HIS A 81 2.99 7.20 -1.98
CA HIS A 81 3.99 6.20 -2.32
C HIS A 81 3.47 5.36 -3.48
N GLU A 82 4.35 4.83 -4.30
CA GLU A 82 3.94 3.96 -5.42
C GLU A 82 3.28 2.67 -4.94
N ASP A 83 3.66 2.21 -3.75
CA ASP A 83 3.17 1.00 -3.12
C ASP A 83 2.01 1.23 -2.11
N ASP A 84 1.31 2.37 -2.18
CA ASP A 84 0.22 2.71 -1.25
C ASP A 84 -0.86 1.62 -1.15
N ALA A 85 -1.16 0.94 -2.25
CA ALA A 85 -2.10 -0.19 -2.23
C ALA A 85 -1.57 -1.38 -1.42
N ILE A 86 -0.29 -1.70 -1.55
CA ILE A 86 0.37 -2.78 -0.80
C ILE A 86 0.44 -2.40 0.69
N ARG A 87 0.81 -1.16 1.01
CA ARG A 87 0.84 -0.61 2.37
C ARG A 87 -0.53 -0.71 3.03
N ALA A 88 -1.59 -0.31 2.32
CA ALA A 88 -2.96 -0.37 2.81
C ALA A 88 -3.40 -1.81 3.12
N VAL A 89 -3.08 -2.77 2.26
CA VAL A 89 -3.43 -4.17 2.47
C VAL A 89 -2.62 -4.79 3.62
N ARG A 90 -1.32 -4.47 3.75
CA ARG A 90 -0.50 -4.89 4.90
C ARG A 90 -1.03 -4.33 6.22
N ALA A 91 -1.32 -3.03 6.24
CA ALA A 91 -1.92 -2.40 7.41
C ALA A 91 -3.28 -3.04 7.75
N ALA A 92 -4.11 -3.35 6.75
CA ALA A 92 -5.39 -4.03 6.96
C ALA A 92 -5.23 -5.42 7.60
N LEU A 93 -4.21 -6.20 7.21
CA LEU A 93 -3.90 -7.48 7.84
C LEU A 93 -3.51 -7.31 9.30
N GLU A 94 -2.57 -6.41 9.59
CA GLU A 94 -2.13 -6.16 10.96
C GLU A 94 -3.24 -5.60 11.85
N LEU A 95 -4.09 -4.73 11.31
CA LEU A 95 -5.26 -4.19 12.02
C LEU A 95 -6.32 -5.26 12.26
N ARG A 96 -6.52 -6.19 11.33
CA ARG A 96 -7.42 -7.34 11.50
C ARG A 96 -6.93 -8.26 12.61
N ASP A 97 -5.62 -8.50 12.64
CA ASP A 97 -4.98 -9.48 13.52
C ASP A 97 -4.60 -8.88 14.90
N LEU A 98 -4.84 -7.55 15.09
CA LEU A 98 -4.62 -6.87 16.36
C LEU A 98 -5.59 -7.38 17.42
N GLN A 99 -5.08 -8.16 18.38
CA GLN A 99 -5.88 -8.74 19.47
C GLN A 99 -5.88 -7.80 20.69
N MET A 100 -7.05 -7.54 21.20
CA MET A 100 -7.29 -6.88 22.50
C MET A 100 -8.55 -7.49 23.14
N ASP A 101 -8.48 -7.82 24.41
CA ASP A 101 -9.55 -8.55 25.11
C ASP A 101 -10.90 -7.81 25.09
N PHE A 102 -10.89 -6.49 24.99
CA PHE A 102 -12.07 -5.65 24.95
C PHE A 102 -12.54 -5.29 23.53
N ILE A 103 -11.89 -5.80 22.48
CA ILE A 103 -12.35 -5.67 21.09
C ILE A 103 -12.94 -7.02 20.64
N SER A 104 -14.25 -7.04 20.43
CA SER A 104 -14.97 -8.27 20.06
C SER A 104 -14.91 -8.58 18.57
N GLY A 105 -14.53 -7.63 17.73
CA GLY A 105 -14.34 -7.87 16.31
C GLY A 105 -14.09 -6.61 15.49
N VAL A 106 -13.52 -6.83 14.33
CA VAL A 106 -13.24 -5.78 13.33
C VAL A 106 -13.79 -6.17 11.97
N GLN A 107 -14.15 -5.17 11.18
CA GLN A 107 -14.60 -5.30 9.81
C GLN A 107 -13.84 -4.25 8.98
N ILE A 108 -13.21 -4.64 7.89
CA ILE A 108 -12.36 -3.73 7.12
C ILE A 108 -12.79 -3.71 5.65
N GLY A 109 -12.86 -2.51 5.08
CA GLY A 109 -13.09 -2.28 3.66
C GLY A 109 -12.00 -1.41 3.07
N VAL A 110 -11.44 -1.81 1.92
CA VAL A 110 -10.36 -1.08 1.24
C VAL A 110 -10.72 -0.83 -0.22
N SER A 111 -10.52 0.41 -0.67
CA SER A 111 -10.76 0.79 -2.06
C SER A 111 -9.74 1.83 -2.52
N GLN A 112 -9.37 1.77 -3.80
CA GLN A 112 -8.43 2.70 -4.44
C GLN A 112 -9.11 3.44 -5.58
N GLY A 113 -8.82 4.73 -5.69
CA GLY A 113 -9.27 5.58 -6.79
C GLY A 113 -8.83 7.03 -6.62
N LEU A 114 -9.27 7.88 -7.55
CA LEU A 114 -9.01 9.31 -7.47
C LEU A 114 -9.84 9.94 -6.35
N SER A 115 -9.20 10.72 -5.51
CA SER A 115 -9.81 11.50 -4.44
C SER A 115 -9.37 12.95 -4.50
N ARG A 116 -10.30 13.84 -4.20
CA ARG A 116 -9.98 15.23 -3.91
C ARG A 116 -9.42 15.31 -2.51
N THR A 117 -8.15 15.65 -2.39
CA THR A 117 -7.44 15.76 -1.11
C THR A 117 -7.15 17.21 -0.79
N GLY A 118 -7.14 17.57 0.47
CA GLY A 118 -6.80 18.91 0.89
C GLY A 118 -7.63 19.40 2.06
N ALA A 119 -7.56 20.72 2.31
CA ALA A 119 -8.32 21.36 3.37
C ALA A 119 -9.81 21.43 3.01
N CYS A 120 -10.65 20.86 3.85
CA CYS A 120 -12.10 20.93 3.76
C CYS A 120 -12.67 21.68 4.96
N GLY A 121 -13.63 22.56 4.72
CA GLY A 121 -14.32 23.34 5.76
C GLY A 121 -14.34 24.83 5.47
N GLY A 122 -14.95 25.57 6.39
CA GLY A 122 -15.12 27.02 6.31
C GLY A 122 -14.06 27.80 7.08
N VAL A 123 -14.36 29.10 7.33
CA VAL A 123 -13.47 30.01 8.03
C VAL A 123 -13.23 29.58 9.50
N TYR A 124 -14.26 29.02 10.14
CA TYR A 124 -14.21 28.67 11.57
C TYR A 124 -13.57 27.30 11.87
N ARG A 125 -13.63 26.36 10.91
CA ARG A 125 -13.06 25.03 11.09
C ARG A 125 -12.64 24.46 9.74
N ARG A 126 -11.37 24.09 9.63
CA ARG A 126 -10.81 23.36 8.49
C ARG A 126 -10.16 22.09 8.97
N THR A 127 -10.34 21.02 8.20
CA THR A 127 -9.66 19.74 8.43
C THR A 127 -9.09 19.25 7.11
N TYR A 128 -8.00 18.52 7.17
CA TYR A 128 -7.49 17.81 5.99
C TYR A 128 -8.38 16.60 5.74
N SER A 129 -8.77 16.38 4.50
CA SER A 129 -9.63 15.26 4.12
C SER A 129 -9.30 14.75 2.73
N ALA A 130 -9.69 13.52 2.46
CA ALA A 130 -9.73 12.95 1.12
C ALA A 130 -11.18 12.52 0.82
N ILE A 131 -11.73 13.01 -0.27
CA ILE A 131 -13.15 12.82 -0.64
C ILE A 131 -13.20 12.26 -2.06
N GLY A 132 -13.97 11.19 -2.27
CA GLY A 132 -14.13 10.59 -3.59
C GLY A 132 -14.99 9.34 -3.57
N ASP A 133 -15.27 8.81 -4.75
CA ASP A 133 -16.07 7.59 -4.89
C ASP A 133 -15.40 6.37 -4.23
N ALA A 134 -14.07 6.29 -4.31
CA ALA A 134 -13.29 5.24 -3.68
C ALA A 134 -13.42 5.25 -2.14
N VAL A 135 -13.54 6.44 -1.53
CA VAL A 135 -13.75 6.59 -0.08
C VAL A 135 -15.11 6.01 0.33
N ASN A 136 -16.16 6.37 -0.41
CA ASN A 136 -17.49 5.81 -0.18
C ASN A 136 -17.53 4.30 -0.42
N MET A 137 -16.81 3.81 -1.43
CA MET A 137 -16.70 2.39 -1.72
C MET A 137 -16.07 1.63 -0.55
N ALA A 138 -14.95 2.10 -0.01
CA ALA A 138 -14.30 1.48 1.14
C ALA A 138 -15.23 1.39 2.36
N ALA A 139 -15.99 2.46 2.64
CA ALA A 139 -16.97 2.47 3.73
C ALA A 139 -18.07 1.41 3.54
N ARG A 140 -18.54 1.22 2.30
CA ARG A 140 -19.56 0.22 1.98
C ARG A 140 -19.03 -1.20 2.06
N LEU A 141 -17.80 -1.43 1.60
CA LEU A 141 -17.13 -2.72 1.73
C LEU A 141 -16.96 -3.09 3.21
N MET A 142 -16.54 -2.15 4.05
CA MET A 142 -16.47 -2.34 5.49
C MET A 142 -17.83 -2.76 6.09
N GLN A 143 -18.93 -2.08 5.69
CA GLN A 143 -20.28 -2.41 6.18
C GLN A 143 -20.73 -3.81 5.76
N SER A 144 -20.26 -4.30 4.61
CA SER A 144 -20.61 -5.61 4.06
C SER A 144 -19.65 -6.72 4.49
N ALA A 145 -18.52 -6.37 5.08
CA ALA A 145 -17.52 -7.34 5.51
C ALA A 145 -18.05 -8.15 6.70
N PRO A 146 -17.90 -9.47 6.73
CA PRO A 146 -18.05 -10.26 7.94
C PRO A 146 -17.05 -9.83 9.02
N ILE A 147 -17.36 -10.11 10.28
CA ILE A 147 -16.44 -9.86 11.40
C ILE A 147 -15.15 -10.66 11.19
N GLY A 148 -14.01 -10.02 11.44
CA GLY A 148 -12.69 -10.60 11.24
C GLY A 148 -12.22 -10.65 9.77
N GLN A 149 -12.95 -9.99 8.86
CA GLN A 149 -12.59 -10.04 7.44
C GLN A 149 -12.26 -8.67 6.84
N VAL A 150 -11.44 -8.72 5.78
CA VAL A 150 -11.04 -7.58 4.97
C VAL A 150 -11.60 -7.77 3.55
N LEU A 151 -12.46 -6.85 3.13
CA LEU A 151 -12.97 -6.80 1.77
C LEU A 151 -12.29 -5.70 0.97
N VAL A 152 -11.90 -6.01 -0.26
CA VAL A 152 -11.26 -5.03 -1.13
C VAL A 152 -11.97 -4.89 -2.48
N HIS A 153 -11.90 -3.69 -3.02
CA HIS A 153 -12.34 -3.41 -4.38
C HIS A 153 -11.36 -3.97 -5.41
N GLN A 154 -11.85 -4.33 -6.58
CA GLN A 154 -11.04 -4.89 -7.68
C GLN A 154 -9.77 -4.08 -8.01
N ASN A 155 -9.78 -2.74 -7.86
CA ASN A 155 -8.61 -1.91 -8.15
C ASN A 155 -7.46 -2.19 -7.18
N VAL A 156 -7.76 -2.39 -5.89
CA VAL A 156 -6.77 -2.77 -4.89
C VAL A 156 -6.22 -4.17 -5.18
N ARG A 157 -7.11 -5.13 -5.48
CA ARG A 157 -6.70 -6.49 -5.85
C ARG A 157 -5.78 -6.48 -7.08
N LYS A 158 -6.11 -5.71 -8.13
CA LYS A 158 -5.27 -5.59 -9.34
C LYS A 158 -3.88 -5.04 -9.02
N ALA A 159 -3.78 -4.05 -8.15
CA ALA A 159 -2.52 -3.43 -7.75
C ALA A 159 -1.67 -4.32 -6.81
N THR A 160 -2.26 -5.39 -6.23
CA THR A 160 -1.62 -6.17 -5.16
C THR A 160 -1.67 -7.68 -5.42
N VAL A 161 -2.03 -8.10 -6.62
CA VAL A 161 -2.27 -9.51 -6.98
C VAL A 161 -1.06 -10.42 -6.75
N ASP A 162 0.14 -9.88 -6.91
CA ASP A 162 1.39 -10.63 -6.78
C ASP A 162 1.91 -10.70 -5.34
N HIS A 163 1.22 -10.05 -4.37
CA HIS A 163 1.67 -9.90 -2.99
C HIS A 163 0.79 -10.61 -1.96
N PHE A 164 -0.45 -10.95 -2.33
CA PHE A 164 -1.43 -11.51 -1.38
C PHE A 164 -2.28 -12.58 -2.04
N THR A 165 -2.82 -13.48 -1.21
CA THR A 165 -3.84 -14.44 -1.64
C THR A 165 -5.22 -13.79 -1.63
N TRP A 166 -6.02 -14.07 -2.63
CA TRP A 166 -7.32 -13.46 -2.83
C TRP A 166 -8.39 -14.52 -3.07
N SER A 167 -9.52 -14.39 -2.38
CA SER A 167 -10.72 -15.16 -2.67
C SER A 167 -11.74 -14.24 -3.35
N GLU A 168 -12.19 -14.61 -4.53
CA GLU A 168 -13.25 -13.86 -5.22
C GLU A 168 -14.59 -14.16 -4.56
N LEU A 169 -15.34 -13.10 -4.28
CA LEU A 169 -16.68 -13.19 -3.74
C LEU A 169 -17.73 -12.89 -4.81
N PRO A 170 -18.97 -13.32 -4.62
CA PRO A 170 -20.07 -12.90 -5.49
C PRO A 170 -20.12 -11.37 -5.58
N PRO A 171 -20.38 -10.81 -6.79
CA PRO A 171 -20.49 -9.37 -6.95
C PRO A 171 -21.48 -8.74 -5.97
N LEU A 172 -21.07 -7.67 -5.32
CA LEU A 172 -21.85 -7.02 -4.26
C LEU A 172 -22.68 -5.87 -4.86
N GLN A 173 -23.98 -5.90 -4.62
CA GLN A 173 -24.85 -4.75 -4.94
C GLN A 173 -24.64 -3.67 -3.88
N VAL A 174 -24.09 -2.54 -4.30
CA VAL A 174 -23.73 -1.43 -3.41
C VAL A 174 -24.68 -0.26 -3.63
N LYS A 175 -25.23 0.33 -2.57
CA LYS A 175 -26.13 1.48 -2.65
C LYS A 175 -25.49 2.61 -3.49
N GLY A 176 -26.23 3.10 -4.51
CA GLY A 176 -25.76 4.18 -5.40
C GLY A 176 -24.81 3.72 -6.52
N LYS A 177 -24.69 2.42 -6.78
CA LYS A 177 -24.09 1.86 -7.99
C LYS A 177 -25.16 1.14 -8.79
N SER A 178 -25.21 1.42 -10.09
CA SER A 178 -26.18 0.77 -11.03
C SER A 178 -25.83 -0.68 -11.32
N GLN A 179 -24.54 -1.03 -11.23
CA GLN A 179 -24.04 -2.38 -11.46
C GLN A 179 -23.39 -2.96 -10.20
N PRO A 180 -23.48 -4.30 -10.00
CA PRO A 180 -22.75 -4.97 -8.94
C PRO A 180 -21.24 -4.74 -9.05
N VAL A 181 -20.57 -4.70 -7.93
CA VAL A 181 -19.14 -4.42 -7.82
C VAL A 181 -18.40 -5.71 -7.51
N ASN A 182 -17.32 -5.99 -8.25
CA ASN A 182 -16.45 -7.13 -7.96
C ASN A 182 -15.65 -6.87 -6.69
N VAL A 183 -15.77 -7.79 -5.75
CA VAL A 183 -15.23 -7.72 -4.41
C VAL A 183 -14.37 -8.95 -4.14
N PHE A 184 -13.27 -8.75 -3.47
CA PHE A 184 -12.34 -9.81 -3.09
C PHE A 184 -12.11 -9.79 -1.59
N GLN A 185 -12.04 -10.98 -1.02
CA GLN A 185 -11.66 -11.18 0.36
C GLN A 185 -10.16 -11.38 0.44
N LEU A 186 -9.52 -10.66 1.35
CA LEU A 186 -8.11 -10.81 1.64
C LEU A 186 -7.89 -12.08 2.48
N GLY A 187 -7.07 -13.00 1.95
CA GLY A 187 -6.59 -14.16 2.67
C GLY A 187 -5.40 -13.86 3.58
N SER A 188 -4.49 -14.81 3.67
CA SER A 188 -3.19 -14.60 4.32
C SER A 188 -2.23 -13.86 3.37
N ARG A 189 -1.16 -13.32 3.93
CA ARG A 189 -0.04 -12.83 3.14
C ARG A 189 0.59 -14.02 2.41
N GLU A 190 0.78 -13.92 1.10
CA GLU A 190 1.69 -14.85 0.43
C GLU A 190 3.11 -14.55 0.91
N GLU A 191 3.77 -15.52 1.52
CA GLU A 191 5.19 -15.47 1.80
C GLU A 191 5.99 -15.63 0.50
N LYS A 192 5.93 -14.63 -0.36
CA LYS A 192 6.89 -14.51 -1.45
C LYS A 192 8.16 -13.90 -0.89
N HIS A 193 9.09 -14.74 -0.56
CA HIS A 193 10.42 -14.37 -0.08
C HIS A 193 11.15 -13.51 -1.12
N GLY A 194 11.46 -12.27 -0.73
CA GLY A 194 12.25 -11.29 -1.47
C GLY A 194 11.42 -10.36 -2.37
N ILE A 195 11.76 -9.09 -2.36
CA ILE A 195 11.38 -8.14 -3.42
C ILE A 195 12.17 -8.59 -4.66
N ARG A 196 11.65 -9.61 -5.34
CA ARG A 196 12.14 -9.97 -6.65
C ARG A 196 11.76 -8.82 -7.57
N LEU A 197 12.68 -8.38 -8.40
CA LEU A 197 12.39 -7.46 -9.49
C LEU A 197 11.06 -7.87 -10.11
N HIS A 198 10.04 -7.04 -9.93
CA HIS A 198 8.75 -7.28 -10.58
C HIS A 198 9.01 -7.22 -12.07
N GLU A 199 8.65 -8.28 -12.75
CA GLU A 199 8.61 -8.25 -14.21
C GLU A 199 7.52 -7.27 -14.60
N PRO A 200 7.85 -6.09 -15.16
CA PRO A 200 6.83 -5.20 -15.66
C PRO A 200 6.02 -5.96 -16.72
N LYS A 201 4.74 -6.16 -16.48
CA LYS A 201 3.87 -6.86 -17.43
C LYS A 201 3.56 -5.92 -18.59
N TYR A 202 4.33 -6.01 -19.63
CA TYR A 202 3.96 -5.39 -20.90
C TYR A 202 3.03 -6.34 -21.65
N ALA A 203 1.87 -5.81 -22.08
CA ALA A 203 0.87 -6.60 -22.82
C ALA A 203 1.35 -7.03 -24.22
N LEU A 204 2.40 -6.39 -24.74
CA LEU A 204 2.97 -6.67 -26.05
C LEU A 204 4.42 -7.15 -25.90
N PRO A 205 4.85 -8.13 -26.71
CA PRO A 205 6.24 -8.56 -26.74
C PRO A 205 7.13 -7.38 -27.19
N MET A 206 8.36 -7.34 -26.69
CA MET A 206 9.34 -6.36 -27.13
C MET A 206 9.67 -6.57 -28.61
N VAL A 207 9.57 -5.51 -29.40
CA VAL A 207 9.92 -5.51 -30.82
C VAL A 207 11.24 -4.76 -31.02
N GLY A 208 12.18 -5.37 -31.74
CA GLY A 208 13.51 -4.82 -31.94
C GLY A 208 14.45 -5.05 -30.75
N ARG A 209 15.51 -4.25 -30.63
CA ARG A 209 16.51 -4.33 -29.54
C ARG A 209 17.26 -5.67 -29.44
N VAL A 210 17.35 -6.41 -30.54
CA VAL A 210 17.99 -7.74 -30.58
C VAL A 210 19.47 -7.65 -30.24
N ALA A 211 20.15 -6.64 -30.75
CA ALA A 211 21.58 -6.44 -30.49
C ALA A 211 21.86 -6.07 -29.02
N GLU A 212 21.02 -5.20 -28.44
CA GLU A 212 21.15 -4.80 -27.04
C GLU A 212 20.88 -5.98 -26.11
N LEU A 213 19.85 -6.79 -26.41
CA LEU A 213 19.58 -8.00 -25.64
C LEU A 213 20.72 -9.00 -25.72
N ALA A 214 21.24 -9.27 -26.91
CA ALA A 214 22.37 -10.21 -27.09
C ALA A 214 23.61 -9.76 -26.31
N LEU A 215 23.88 -8.44 -26.28
CA LEU A 215 24.99 -7.89 -25.49
C LEU A 215 24.76 -8.10 -23.99
N ILE A 216 23.54 -7.84 -23.49
CA ILE A 216 23.21 -8.03 -22.08
C ILE A 216 23.28 -9.52 -21.71
N GLU A 217 22.81 -10.39 -22.58
CA GLU A 217 22.87 -11.83 -22.39
C GLU A 217 24.30 -12.33 -22.26
N GLN A 218 25.20 -11.88 -23.12
CA GLN A 218 26.63 -12.16 -23.02
C GLN A 218 27.23 -11.67 -21.69
N LYS A 219 26.81 -10.48 -21.21
CA LYS A 219 27.23 -9.95 -19.91
C LYS A 219 26.70 -10.77 -18.74
N LEU A 220 25.48 -11.26 -18.86
CA LEU A 220 24.86 -12.12 -17.86
C LEU A 220 25.61 -13.45 -17.75
N GLU A 221 26.00 -14.04 -18.88
CA GLU A 221 26.82 -15.27 -18.91
C GLU A 221 28.19 -15.06 -18.29
N ALA A 222 28.87 -13.95 -18.59
CA ALA A 222 30.13 -13.61 -17.97
C ALA A 222 29.99 -13.45 -16.44
N ALA A 223 28.90 -12.85 -15.96
CA ALA A 223 28.62 -12.73 -14.53
C ALA A 223 28.41 -14.08 -13.86
N LEU A 224 27.73 -15.04 -14.52
CA LEU A 224 27.57 -16.42 -14.02
C LEU A 224 28.88 -17.18 -13.92
N LEU A 225 29.88 -16.82 -14.72
CA LEU A 225 31.24 -17.35 -14.64
C LEU A 225 32.09 -16.68 -13.54
N GLY A 226 31.50 -15.82 -12.72
CA GLY A 226 32.19 -15.11 -11.63
C GLY A 226 32.84 -13.79 -12.04
N HIS A 227 32.66 -13.33 -13.28
CA HIS A 227 33.15 -12.04 -13.75
C HIS A 227 32.08 -10.97 -13.55
N GLY A 228 32.16 -10.18 -12.46
CA GLY A 228 31.23 -9.09 -12.18
C GLY A 228 31.07 -8.15 -13.37
N GLN A 229 29.82 -7.80 -13.73
CA GLN A 229 29.49 -6.93 -14.85
C GLN A 229 28.65 -5.75 -14.37
N ILE A 230 28.82 -4.59 -15.01
CA ILE A 230 27.98 -3.41 -14.86
C ILE A 230 27.44 -3.04 -16.24
N VAL A 231 26.13 -2.94 -16.36
CA VAL A 231 25.47 -2.55 -17.61
C VAL A 231 24.63 -1.29 -17.36
N GLY A 232 24.96 -0.22 -18.09
CA GLY A 232 24.19 1.03 -18.09
C GLY A 232 23.25 1.08 -19.29
N ILE A 233 21.95 1.33 -19.04
CA ILE A 233 20.93 1.53 -20.09
C ILE A 233 20.49 2.98 -20.05
N THR A 234 20.83 3.76 -21.08
CA THR A 234 20.46 5.16 -21.21
C THR A 234 19.65 5.38 -22.47
N ALA A 235 18.59 6.12 -22.39
CA ALA A 235 17.78 6.56 -23.54
C ALA A 235 16.82 7.67 -23.09
N GLU A 236 16.22 8.38 -24.03
CA GLU A 236 15.18 9.37 -23.76
C GLU A 236 13.91 8.73 -23.18
N ALA A 237 13.02 9.56 -22.61
CA ALA A 237 11.74 9.08 -22.10
C ALA A 237 10.91 8.43 -23.23
N GLY A 238 10.22 7.33 -22.94
CA GLY A 238 9.41 6.61 -23.93
C GLY A 238 10.17 5.66 -24.86
N MET A 239 11.48 5.64 -24.85
CA MET A 239 12.33 4.81 -25.75
C MET A 239 12.43 3.33 -25.35
N GLY A 240 11.56 2.84 -24.47
CA GLY A 240 11.47 1.42 -24.13
C GLY A 240 12.54 0.90 -23.15
N LYS A 241 13.21 1.77 -22.35
CA LYS A 241 14.17 1.33 -21.31
C LYS A 241 13.57 0.30 -20.36
N SER A 242 12.39 0.59 -19.83
CA SER A 242 11.72 -0.28 -18.87
C SER A 242 11.30 -1.62 -19.51
N CYS A 243 10.95 -1.61 -20.80
CA CYS A 243 10.63 -2.81 -21.55
C CYS A 243 11.88 -3.71 -21.73
N LEU A 244 13.04 -3.10 -22.03
CA LEU A 244 14.31 -3.83 -22.12
C LEU A 244 14.71 -4.41 -20.76
N ILE A 245 14.55 -3.67 -19.66
CA ILE A 245 14.83 -4.15 -18.32
C ILE A 245 13.91 -5.33 -17.95
N ALA A 246 12.62 -5.25 -18.30
CA ALA A 246 11.69 -6.37 -18.08
C ALA A 246 12.14 -7.65 -18.80
N GLU A 247 12.60 -7.53 -20.02
CA GLU A 247 13.08 -8.68 -20.79
C GLU A 247 14.37 -9.27 -20.18
N VAL A 248 15.29 -8.41 -19.71
CA VAL A 248 16.49 -8.86 -18.97
C VAL A 248 16.11 -9.60 -17.69
N VAL A 249 15.13 -9.11 -16.94
CA VAL A 249 14.64 -9.79 -15.74
C VAL A 249 14.04 -11.15 -16.08
N ARG A 250 13.27 -11.25 -17.19
CA ARG A 250 12.70 -12.50 -17.68
C ARG A 250 13.80 -13.51 -18.05
N LEU A 251 14.85 -13.07 -18.75
CA LEU A 251 16.01 -13.90 -19.11
C LEU A 251 16.76 -14.41 -17.87
N ALA A 252 17.00 -13.53 -16.88
CA ALA A 252 17.68 -13.87 -15.64
C ALA A 252 16.87 -14.92 -14.83
N ARG A 253 15.55 -14.73 -14.73
CA ARG A 253 14.66 -15.70 -14.06
C ARG A 253 14.65 -17.07 -14.76
N GLY A 254 14.62 -17.08 -16.10
CA GLY A 254 14.71 -18.34 -16.87
C GLY A 254 16.00 -19.14 -16.61
N ARG A 255 17.03 -18.45 -16.11
CA ARG A 255 18.33 -19.06 -15.70
C ARG A 255 18.46 -19.26 -14.17
N ASN A 256 17.37 -19.14 -13.41
CA ASN A 256 17.34 -19.22 -11.94
C ASN A 256 18.25 -18.22 -11.24
N ILE A 257 18.49 -17.05 -11.84
CA ILE A 257 19.26 -15.97 -11.22
C ILE A 257 18.33 -15.16 -10.31
N LEU A 258 18.74 -14.99 -9.06
CA LEU A 258 18.07 -14.10 -8.13
C LEU A 258 18.43 -12.65 -8.45
N GLY A 259 17.44 -11.77 -8.53
CA GLY A 259 17.64 -10.34 -8.79
C GLY A 259 16.95 -9.49 -7.73
N TYR A 260 17.61 -8.42 -7.32
CA TYR A 260 17.09 -7.41 -6.41
C TYR A 260 17.08 -6.06 -7.13
N GLY A 261 16.07 -5.24 -6.87
CA GLY A 261 15.90 -3.95 -7.53
C GLY A 261 15.46 -2.85 -6.60
N GLY A 262 15.73 -1.64 -7.01
CA GLY A 262 15.23 -0.44 -6.37
C GLY A 262 14.97 0.64 -7.41
N GLU A 263 13.97 1.48 -7.20
CA GLU A 263 13.57 2.55 -8.11
C GLU A 263 13.96 3.91 -7.53
N CYS A 264 14.44 4.79 -8.40
CA CYS A 264 14.61 6.21 -8.10
C CYS A 264 13.30 6.94 -8.41
N GLN A 265 12.81 7.67 -7.42
CA GLN A 265 11.60 8.48 -7.55
C GLN A 265 11.95 9.94 -7.39
N SER A 266 11.33 10.81 -8.18
CA SER A 266 11.64 12.25 -8.20
C SER A 266 11.41 12.94 -6.85
N TYR A 267 10.55 12.39 -5.99
CA TYR A 267 10.29 12.88 -4.64
C TYR A 267 11.17 12.23 -3.55
N GLY A 268 11.99 11.24 -3.90
CA GLY A 268 12.92 10.55 -2.99
C GLY A 268 14.26 11.24 -2.81
N THR A 269 14.46 12.45 -3.36
CA THR A 269 15.74 13.17 -3.35
C THR A 269 16.25 13.53 -1.94
N SER A 270 15.37 13.61 -0.97
CA SER A 270 15.71 13.86 0.45
C SER A 270 16.02 12.59 1.26
N THR A 271 15.81 11.40 0.69
CA THR A 271 16.03 10.13 1.39
C THR A 271 17.36 9.52 0.97
N SER A 272 18.32 9.48 1.90
CA SER A 272 19.62 8.88 1.65
C SER A 272 19.49 7.40 1.34
N TYR A 273 20.17 6.94 0.28
CA TYR A 273 20.25 5.54 -0.12
C TYR A 273 18.89 4.88 -0.42
N LEU A 274 17.86 5.63 -0.84
CA LEU A 274 16.51 5.13 -1.08
C LEU A 274 16.48 3.85 -1.95
N VAL A 275 17.21 3.84 -3.06
CA VAL A 275 17.31 2.69 -3.97
C VAL A 275 17.97 1.49 -3.29
N TRP A 276 19.05 1.75 -2.56
CA TRP A 276 19.80 0.72 -1.87
C TRP A 276 19.03 0.11 -0.69
N GLN A 277 18.19 0.90 -0.02
CA GLN A 277 17.33 0.39 1.04
C GLN A 277 16.42 -0.74 0.53
N SER A 278 15.78 -0.55 -0.63
CA SER A 278 14.92 -1.58 -1.24
C SER A 278 15.72 -2.83 -1.64
N ILE A 279 16.91 -2.65 -2.21
CA ILE A 279 17.81 -3.75 -2.59
C ILE A 279 18.22 -4.55 -1.35
N TRP A 280 18.71 -3.89 -0.30
CA TRP A 280 19.16 -4.55 0.93
C TRP A 280 18.02 -5.19 1.71
N GLN A 281 16.85 -4.56 1.77
CA GLN A 281 15.66 -5.16 2.37
C GLN A 281 15.30 -6.49 1.67
N GLY A 282 15.33 -6.49 0.34
CA GLY A 282 15.09 -7.70 -0.43
C GLY A 282 16.19 -8.76 -0.23
N PHE A 283 17.46 -8.34 -0.23
CA PHE A 283 18.60 -9.24 -0.10
C PHE A 283 18.64 -9.92 1.27
N PHE A 284 18.44 -9.18 2.35
CA PHE A 284 18.41 -9.69 3.72
C PHE A 284 17.03 -10.18 4.16
N ASN A 285 16.07 -10.21 3.25
CA ASN A 285 14.70 -10.65 3.53
C ASN A 285 14.04 -9.90 4.71
N LEU A 286 14.37 -8.62 4.86
CA LEU A 286 13.84 -7.76 5.93
C LEU A 286 12.42 -7.32 5.59
N GLU A 287 11.50 -7.49 6.54
CA GLU A 287 10.12 -7.07 6.34
C GLU A 287 9.89 -5.64 6.82
N PRO A 288 9.19 -4.81 6.02
CA PRO A 288 8.68 -3.53 6.50
C PRO A 288 7.82 -3.74 7.76
N GLY A 289 8.14 -3.00 8.82
CA GLY A 289 7.42 -3.09 10.09
C GLY A 289 8.07 -3.99 11.16
N TRP A 290 9.15 -4.68 10.87
CA TRP A 290 9.93 -5.34 11.92
C TRP A 290 10.59 -4.32 12.84
N SER A 291 10.61 -4.63 14.14
CA SER A 291 11.39 -3.85 15.09
C SER A 291 12.88 -3.93 14.74
N THR A 292 13.66 -2.89 15.07
CA THR A 292 15.11 -2.85 14.86
C THR A 292 15.80 -4.09 15.45
N ALA A 293 15.37 -4.56 16.62
CA ALA A 293 15.90 -5.76 17.23
C ALA A 293 15.66 -7.02 16.37
N LYS A 294 14.47 -7.17 15.77
CA LYS A 294 14.15 -8.28 14.88
C LYS A 294 14.91 -8.19 13.55
N GLN A 295 15.14 -6.98 13.04
CA GLN A 295 15.97 -6.78 11.84
C GLN A 295 17.41 -7.19 12.09
N ILE A 296 17.98 -6.79 13.23
CA ILE A 296 19.35 -7.19 13.62
C ILE A 296 19.46 -8.71 13.74
N GLN A 297 18.53 -9.35 14.42
CA GLN A 297 18.50 -10.81 14.56
C GLN A 297 18.43 -11.56 13.22
N SER A 298 17.83 -10.96 12.19
CA SER A 298 17.75 -11.56 10.85
C SER A 298 19.05 -11.38 10.04
N LEU A 299 19.96 -10.50 10.50
CA LEU A 299 21.26 -10.24 9.85
C LEU A 299 22.39 -11.08 10.44
N GLU A 300 22.19 -11.64 11.64
CA GLU A 300 23.09 -12.58 12.32
C GLU A 300 22.82 -14.04 11.89
#